data_52482543b5a92ee5c0e523bd9d965f3b
#
_entry.id   52482543b5a92ee5c0e523bd9d965f3b
#
_cell.length_a   1.000
_cell.length_b   1.000
_cell.length_c   1.000
_cell.angle_alpha   90.00
_cell.angle_beta   90.00
_cell.angle_gamma   90.00
#
_symmetry.space_group_name_H-M   'P 1'
#
loop_
_entity.id
_entity.type
_entity.pdbx_description
1 polymer ?
#
loop_
_entity_poly.entity_id
_entity_poly.type
_entity_poly.pdbx_seq_one_letter_code
_entity_poly.pdbx_strand_id
1 'polypeptide(L)'
;HMTWRDCAVPHPEVATAYTAHVMDCMGEIESALGNENEAQSYRAFAAGCRKSYQALCRTEEYSLDTDRQARLVHPLAFGLLEKTQTEYAQKRLLHALEHFNWRVGMVFCRRR
;
A
#
# COMPACT_ATOMS: atom_id res chain seq x y z
N HIS A 1 0.90 -13.41 -22.26
CA HIS A 1 0.29 -12.12 -22.18
C HIS A 1 -1.00 -12.16 -21.39
N MET A 2 -1.10 -11.29 -20.44
CA MET A 2 -2.19 -11.30 -19.47
C MET A 2 -3.30 -10.36 -19.91
N THR A 3 -4.53 -10.85 -19.84
CA THR A 3 -5.69 -10.01 -20.12
C THR A 3 -6.27 -9.50 -18.80
N TRP A 4 -7.23 -8.58 -18.89
CA TRP A 4 -7.90 -8.10 -17.69
C TRP A 4 -8.62 -9.25 -16.96
N ARG A 5 -9.05 -10.27 -17.67
CA ARG A 5 -9.69 -11.43 -17.05
C ARG A 5 -8.69 -12.24 -16.24
N ASP A 6 -7.47 -12.33 -16.75
CA ASP A 6 -6.41 -13.02 -16.02
C ASP A 6 -6.00 -12.24 -14.78
N CYS A 7 -6.28 -10.93 -14.76
CA CYS A 7 -5.99 -10.09 -13.61
C CYS A 7 -7.15 -10.05 -12.63
N ALA A 8 -8.18 -10.84 -12.82
CA ALA A 8 -9.37 -10.79 -11.98
C ALA A 8 -9.20 -11.42 -10.62
N VAL A 9 -8.06 -12.04 -10.35
CA VAL A 9 -7.79 -12.60 -9.03
C VAL A 9 -7.75 -11.46 -8.03
N PRO A 10 -8.56 -11.51 -6.96
CA PRO A 10 -8.62 -10.40 -6.02
C PRO A 10 -7.29 -10.17 -5.31
N HIS A 11 -6.90 -8.92 -5.24
CA HIS A 11 -5.74 -8.48 -4.48
C HIS A 11 -6.21 -7.38 -3.54
N PRO A 12 -6.89 -7.75 -2.45
CA PRO A 12 -7.50 -6.75 -1.56
C PRO A 12 -6.47 -5.82 -0.93
N GLU A 13 -5.26 -6.30 -0.70
CA GLU A 13 -4.23 -5.46 -0.12
C GLU A 13 -3.82 -4.35 -1.11
N VAL A 14 -3.72 -4.67 -2.39
CA VAL A 14 -3.36 -3.67 -3.41
C VAL A 14 -4.51 -2.69 -3.62
N ALA A 15 -5.72 -3.21 -3.77
CA ALA A 15 -6.90 -2.38 -3.98
C ALA A 15 -7.11 -1.42 -2.81
N THR A 16 -6.99 -1.92 -1.59
CA THR A 16 -7.19 -1.11 -0.40
C THR A 16 -6.10 -0.04 -0.29
N ALA A 17 -4.86 -0.39 -0.60
CA ALA A 17 -3.74 0.55 -0.53
C ALA A 17 -3.93 1.70 -1.52
N TYR A 18 -4.26 1.39 -2.76
CA TYR A 18 -4.44 2.43 -3.77
C TYR A 18 -5.69 3.25 -3.53
N THR A 19 -6.76 2.63 -3.02
CA THR A 19 -7.97 3.38 -2.68
C THR A 19 -7.68 4.40 -1.60
N ALA A 20 -6.95 4.02 -0.55
CA ALA A 20 -6.57 4.95 0.50
C ALA A 20 -5.77 6.11 -0.08
N HIS A 21 -4.82 5.82 -0.94
CA HIS A 21 -3.98 6.85 -1.56
C HIS A 21 -4.81 7.80 -2.42
N VAL A 22 -5.69 7.27 -3.27
CA VAL A 22 -6.53 8.08 -4.14
C VAL A 22 -7.46 8.96 -3.31
N MET A 23 -8.03 8.42 -2.24
CA MET A 23 -8.92 9.22 -1.38
C MET A 23 -8.17 10.32 -0.66
N ASP A 24 -6.93 10.07 -0.24
CA ASP A 24 -6.09 11.14 0.32
C ASP A 24 -5.85 12.24 -0.71
N CYS A 25 -5.54 11.87 -1.94
CA CYS A 25 -5.33 12.85 -3.01
C CYS A 25 -6.58 13.65 -3.30
N MET A 26 -7.74 12.98 -3.33
CA MET A 26 -9.01 13.67 -3.53
C MET A 26 -9.29 14.65 -2.40
N GLY A 27 -8.96 14.26 -1.16
CA GLY A 27 -9.11 15.15 -0.02
C GLY A 27 -8.25 16.41 -0.17
N GLU A 28 -7.01 16.25 -0.63
CA GLU A 28 -6.13 17.39 -0.86
C GLU A 28 -6.65 18.31 -1.94
N ILE A 29 -7.15 17.74 -3.04
CA ILE A 29 -7.69 18.51 -4.15
C ILE A 29 -8.91 19.30 -3.69
N GLU A 30 -9.83 18.66 -3.00
CA GLU A 30 -11.04 19.34 -2.55
C GLU A 30 -10.72 20.42 -1.54
N SER A 31 -9.74 20.19 -0.66
CA SER A 31 -9.32 21.19 0.30
C SER A 31 -8.73 22.41 -0.42
N ALA A 32 -7.92 22.19 -1.44
CA ALA A 32 -7.33 23.27 -2.24
C ALA A 32 -8.40 24.07 -2.97
N LEU A 33 -9.51 23.42 -3.34
CA LEU A 33 -10.63 24.11 -3.98
C LEU A 33 -11.59 24.78 -3.01
N GLY A 34 -11.34 24.65 -1.72
CA GLY A 34 -12.18 25.24 -0.69
C GLY A 34 -13.38 24.40 -0.29
N ASN A 35 -13.46 23.16 -0.75
CA ASN A 35 -14.59 22.27 -0.48
C ASN A 35 -14.29 21.39 0.72
N GLU A 36 -14.25 21.98 1.91
CA GLU A 36 -13.81 21.28 3.11
C GLU A 36 -14.71 20.12 3.52
N ASN A 37 -16.02 20.20 3.27
CA ASN A 37 -16.92 19.10 3.60
C ASN A 37 -16.59 17.87 2.78
N GLU A 38 -16.37 18.06 1.48
CA GLU A 38 -15.98 16.97 0.58
C GLU A 38 -14.60 16.44 0.95
N ALA A 39 -13.67 17.34 1.28
CA ALA A 39 -12.33 16.93 1.71
C ALA A 39 -12.39 16.05 2.93
N GLN A 40 -13.20 16.40 3.91
CA GLN A 40 -13.38 15.60 5.13
C GLN A 40 -13.92 14.21 4.81
N SER A 41 -14.89 14.13 3.90
CA SER A 41 -15.49 12.86 3.51
C SER A 41 -14.44 11.93 2.89
N TYR A 42 -13.60 12.46 1.99
CA TYR A 42 -12.55 11.67 1.37
C TYR A 42 -11.51 11.22 2.40
N ARG A 43 -11.12 12.11 3.31
CA ARG A 43 -10.16 11.76 4.36
C ARG A 43 -10.70 10.70 5.30
N ALA A 44 -11.99 10.77 5.63
CA ALA A 44 -12.61 9.76 6.47
C ALA A 44 -12.62 8.39 5.79
N PHE A 45 -12.89 8.38 4.49
CA PHE A 45 -12.87 7.15 3.73
C PHE A 45 -11.45 6.57 3.69
N ALA A 46 -10.45 7.43 3.46
CA ALA A 46 -9.05 6.99 3.46
C ALA A 46 -8.65 6.41 4.82
N ALA A 47 -9.10 7.01 5.91
CA ALA A 47 -8.81 6.50 7.24
C ALA A 47 -9.40 5.11 7.45
N GLY A 48 -10.60 4.87 6.93
CA GLY A 48 -11.22 3.54 6.97
C GLY A 48 -10.41 2.52 6.18
N CYS A 49 -9.92 2.91 5.01
CA CYS A 49 -9.07 2.04 4.19
C CYS A 49 -7.77 1.71 4.92
N ARG A 50 -7.17 2.68 5.61
CA ARG A 50 -5.96 2.42 6.40
C ARG A 50 -6.21 1.40 7.49
N LYS A 51 -7.32 1.54 8.20
CA LYS A 51 -7.67 0.57 9.24
C LYS A 51 -7.84 -0.82 8.67
N SER A 52 -8.53 -0.92 7.54
CA SER A 52 -8.71 -2.21 6.87
C SER A 52 -7.37 -2.80 6.45
N TYR A 53 -6.48 -1.96 5.91
CA TYR A 53 -5.16 -2.43 5.50
C TYR A 53 -4.35 -2.93 6.71
N GLN A 54 -4.39 -2.19 7.80
CA GLN A 54 -3.67 -2.57 9.01
C GLN A 54 -4.17 -3.91 9.54
N ALA A 55 -5.48 -4.15 9.46
CA ALA A 55 -6.06 -5.43 9.86
C ALA A 55 -5.63 -6.57 8.94
N LEU A 56 -5.57 -6.30 7.63
CA LEU A 56 -5.08 -7.29 6.67
C LEU A 56 -3.65 -7.72 6.99
N CYS A 57 -2.81 -6.77 7.37
CA CYS A 57 -1.41 -7.07 7.67
C CYS A 57 -1.24 -7.91 8.93
N ARG A 58 -2.29 -8.06 9.72
CA ARG A 58 -2.25 -8.94 10.88
C ARG A 58 -2.63 -10.37 10.54
N THR A 59 -3.12 -10.61 9.35
CA THR A 59 -3.45 -11.97 8.91
C THR A 59 -2.21 -12.63 8.36
N GLU A 60 -2.22 -13.97 8.37
CA GLU A 60 -1.08 -14.74 7.88
C GLU A 60 -0.85 -14.52 6.39
N GLU A 61 -1.93 -14.45 5.65
CA GLU A 61 -1.86 -14.36 4.19
C GLU A 61 -1.24 -13.04 3.72
N TYR A 62 -1.51 -11.95 4.44
CA TYR A 62 -1.03 -10.62 4.05
C TYR A 62 -0.03 -10.05 5.03
N SER A 63 0.66 -10.93 5.74
CA SER A 63 1.64 -10.53 6.74
C SER A 63 2.77 -9.70 6.13
N LEU A 64 3.29 -8.77 6.92
CA LEU A 64 4.47 -8.00 6.54
C LEU A 64 5.76 -8.82 6.63
N ASP A 65 5.69 -10.04 7.17
CA ASP A 65 6.84 -10.92 7.22
C ASP A 65 6.99 -11.61 5.86
N THR A 66 7.56 -10.90 4.91
CA THR A 66 7.65 -11.34 3.53
C THR A 66 8.88 -10.72 2.88
N ASP A 67 9.42 -11.40 1.88
CA ASP A 67 10.48 -10.85 1.04
C ASP A 67 9.95 -10.15 -0.20
N ARG A 68 8.64 -10.07 -0.36
CA ARG A 68 8.03 -9.38 -1.49
C ARG A 68 8.16 -7.89 -1.27
N GLN A 69 9.06 -7.27 -1.99
CA GLN A 69 9.37 -5.84 -1.79
C GLN A 69 8.16 -4.96 -2.01
N ALA A 70 7.36 -5.24 -3.03
CA ALA A 70 6.17 -4.43 -3.31
C ALA A 70 5.20 -4.43 -2.14
N ARG A 71 5.06 -5.57 -1.44
CA ARG A 71 4.18 -5.65 -0.28
C ARG A 71 4.63 -4.80 0.88
N LEU A 72 5.92 -4.50 0.95
CA LEU A 72 6.47 -3.66 2.00
C LEU A 72 6.52 -2.19 1.57
N VAL A 73 6.81 -1.96 0.29
CA VAL A 73 6.97 -0.60 -0.22
C VAL A 73 5.64 0.14 -0.28
N HIS A 74 4.58 -0.50 -0.77
CA HIS A 74 3.28 0.17 -0.92
C HIS A 74 2.78 0.78 0.39
N PRO A 75 2.69 0.00 1.48
CA PRO A 75 2.18 0.61 2.71
C PRO A 75 3.12 1.63 3.32
N LEU A 76 4.43 1.48 3.11
CA LEU A 76 5.37 2.48 3.60
C LEU A 76 5.24 3.78 2.81
N ALA A 77 5.15 3.67 1.48
CA ALA A 77 5.05 4.84 0.61
C ALA A 77 3.74 5.59 0.82
N PHE A 78 2.65 4.88 1.07
CA PHE A 78 1.33 5.49 1.18
C PHE A 78 0.93 5.81 2.63
N GLY A 79 1.80 5.52 3.60
CA GLY A 79 1.52 5.84 5.00
C GLY A 79 0.34 5.08 5.57
N LEU A 80 0.25 3.78 5.30
CA LEU A 80 -0.93 3.00 5.68
C LEU A 80 -0.81 2.31 7.03
N LEU A 81 0.39 2.17 7.56
CA LEU A 81 0.65 1.30 8.70
C LEU A 81 0.67 2.07 10.02
N GLU A 82 0.39 1.34 11.10
CA GLU A 82 0.62 1.86 12.44
C GLU A 82 2.11 2.00 12.67
N LYS A 83 2.48 2.73 13.72
CA LYS A 83 3.87 3.01 14.00
C LYS A 83 4.71 1.74 14.14
N THR A 84 4.22 0.77 14.92
CA THR A 84 4.95 -0.48 15.13
C THR A 84 5.05 -1.28 13.83
N GLN A 85 3.99 -1.29 13.05
CA GLN A 85 4.00 -1.96 11.75
C GLN A 85 4.97 -1.28 10.78
N THR A 86 5.02 0.05 10.82
CA THR A 86 5.94 0.82 9.96
C THR A 86 7.38 0.47 10.28
N GLU A 87 7.72 0.44 11.57
CA GLU A 87 9.08 0.10 11.99
C GLU A 87 9.46 -1.31 11.56
N TYR A 88 8.53 -2.24 11.75
CA TYR A 88 8.76 -3.62 11.34
C TYR A 88 8.95 -3.73 9.83
N ALA A 89 8.09 -3.05 9.07
CA ALA A 89 8.15 -3.11 7.62
C ALA A 89 9.45 -2.51 7.09
N GLN A 90 9.93 -1.43 7.70
CA GLN A 90 11.20 -0.82 7.30
C GLN A 90 12.36 -1.80 7.50
N LYS A 91 12.42 -2.44 8.64
CA LYS A 91 13.47 -3.41 8.91
C LYS A 91 13.37 -4.62 7.99
N ARG A 92 12.14 -5.05 7.76
CA ARG A 92 11.90 -6.21 6.92
C ARG A 92 12.25 -5.93 5.47
N LEU A 93 12.01 -4.69 5.00
CA LEU A 93 12.37 -4.29 3.65
C LEU A 93 13.89 -4.31 3.48
N LEU A 94 14.63 -3.80 4.46
CA LEU A 94 16.08 -3.86 4.40
C LEU A 94 16.56 -5.31 4.33
N HIS A 95 15.94 -6.19 5.11
CA HIS A 95 16.28 -7.61 5.07
C HIS A 95 16.01 -8.21 3.69
N ALA A 96 14.88 -7.86 3.09
CA ALA A 96 14.55 -8.36 1.76
C ALA A 96 15.53 -7.85 0.70
N LEU A 97 15.95 -6.59 0.83
CA LEU A 97 16.94 -6.03 -0.10
C LEU A 97 18.28 -6.73 0.04
N GLU A 98 18.71 -7.01 1.25
CA GLU A 98 19.94 -7.78 1.48
C GLU A 98 19.85 -9.16 0.88
N HIS A 99 18.70 -9.82 1.07
CA HIS A 99 18.48 -11.16 0.54
C HIS A 99 18.61 -11.20 -0.98
N PHE A 100 18.20 -10.12 -1.65
CA PHE A 100 18.29 -10.03 -3.11
C PHE A 100 19.50 -9.23 -3.57
N ASN A 101 20.53 -9.11 -2.74
CA ASN A 101 21.76 -8.39 -3.08
C ASN A 101 21.48 -6.94 -3.49
N TRP A 102 20.55 -6.30 -2.74
CA TRP A 102 20.17 -4.89 -2.96
C TRP A 102 19.54 -4.64 -4.31
N ARG A 103 19.01 -5.67 -4.96
CA ARG A 103 18.27 -5.50 -6.20
C ARG A 103 16.83 -5.12 -5.88
N VAL A 104 16.32 -4.16 -6.62
CA VAL A 104 14.92 -3.78 -6.51
C VAL A 104 14.11 -4.76 -7.34
N GLY A 105 13.22 -5.51 -6.69
CA GLY A 105 12.44 -6.55 -7.34
C GLY A 105 11.17 -6.05 -7.99
N MET A 106 11.20 -4.89 -8.62
CA MET A 106 10.04 -4.34 -9.27
C MET A 106 9.85 -4.98 -10.62
N VAL A 107 8.59 -5.16 -11.01
CA VAL A 107 8.26 -5.84 -12.26
C VAL A 107 8.94 -5.18 -13.45
N PHE A 108 8.91 -3.86 -13.48
CA PHE A 108 9.48 -3.18 -14.63
C PHE A 108 11.00 -3.22 -14.65
N CYS A 109 11.62 -3.72 -13.59
CA CYS A 109 13.07 -3.86 -13.56
C CYS A 109 13.53 -5.14 -14.17
N ARG A 110 12.58 -6.04 -14.53
CA ARG A 110 12.95 -7.26 -14.97
C ARG A 110 13.03 -7.30 -16.34
N ARG A 111 13.57 -6.91 -17.01
CA ARG A 111 13.61 -6.94 -18.28
C ARG A 111 14.74 -7.46 -18.66
N ARG A 112 14.87 -8.03 -19.17
CA ARG A 112 15.94 -8.50 -19.54
C ARG A 112 16.27 -8.54 -20.43
#